data_ee2ccb6526a4cd977925fda55c406d4f
#
_entry.id   ee2ccb6526a4cd977925fda55c406d4f
#
_cell.length_a   1.000
_cell.length_b   1.000
_cell.length_c   1.000
_cell.angle_alpha   90.00
_cell.angle_beta   90.00
_cell.angle_gamma   90.00
#
_symmetry.space_group_name_H-M   'P 1'
#
loop_
_entity.id
_entity.type
_entity.pdbx_description
1 polymer ?
#
loop_
_entity_poly.entity_id
_entity_poly.type
_entity_poly.pdbx_seq_one_letter_code
_entity_poly.pdbx_strand_id
1 'polypeptide(L)'
;MFLVSISVIIISFIAIINSLTSPGQFTISGPGLLPDKYILPCRYFFIQSTSSSSKVNISKNDVEVSIIGEDDNQRICRAHTELLQISDGYFLVRYKLYYSCHHLEISVKISGEHVANSPARVNDVAHPDTCNCPQQKLDSWLETTCPDMPTPSQMKEDLDKFSDGVDMRSVVMEAKRRLSHGGSQCWCHYAVKNGLVYRQCFGQHVGFNMFWDNVLGWLARRAKIPDLEIIVNLGDWPLIKTGSGSLARLPMISWCGSEDTEDMLVPTYELTEASIECMGRQSLDVLASLGRNEVAWQDKVETLFWRGRDSNRNRLKLAKISKENSDLINASITAFFFFRDEEAKLGKSPHVPFFDFFNYKYQLCIDGTVAAYRLPYLLAGGSVVFKQESKYYEHYYKDLHPWKHFIPVKEDLSDLVEKIEWAKNNDEKARKIAENARQFAINNLLPDHVLCYHGAFLDKWSKLISNKVEIGDEMELVQINKNSDVRFKPCSCKMDVDIDSNNNASSQQLTKDEL
;
A
#
# COMPACT_ATOMS: atom_id res chain seq x y z
N MET A 1 -59.37 -10.87 -35.95
CA MET A 1 -59.05 -10.67 -34.51
C MET A 1 -57.71 -11.35 -34.08
N PHE A 2 -56.75 -11.50 -35.00
CA PHE A 2 -55.44 -12.13 -34.74
C PHE A 2 -54.23 -11.25 -35.04
N LEU A 3 -54.42 -10.01 -35.44
CA LEU A 3 -53.33 -9.09 -35.83
C LEU A 3 -52.98 -8.02 -34.77
N VAL A 4 -53.78 -7.91 -33.69
CA VAL A 4 -53.53 -6.92 -32.62
C VAL A 4 -52.66 -7.51 -31.46
N SER A 5 -52.62 -8.83 -31.29
CA SER A 5 -51.83 -9.46 -30.23
C SER A 5 -50.31 -9.53 -30.49
N ILE A 6 -49.89 -9.51 -31.75
CA ILE A 6 -48.45 -9.64 -32.10
C ILE A 6 -47.72 -8.30 -31.89
N SER A 7 -48.38 -7.16 -32.14
CA SER A 7 -47.76 -5.83 -31.95
C SER A 7 -47.52 -5.47 -30.47
N VAL A 8 -48.35 -5.94 -29.55
CA VAL A 8 -48.20 -5.68 -28.11
C VAL A 8 -47.05 -6.51 -27.51
N ILE A 9 -46.82 -7.75 -27.99
CA ILE A 9 -45.73 -8.61 -27.53
C ILE A 9 -44.37 -8.08 -28.02
N ILE A 10 -44.29 -7.54 -29.24
CA ILE A 10 -43.04 -6.96 -29.77
C ILE A 10 -42.70 -5.64 -29.09
N ILE A 11 -43.68 -4.81 -28.72
CA ILE A 11 -43.46 -3.56 -27.97
C ILE A 11 -43.03 -3.89 -26.51
N SER A 12 -43.56 -4.95 -25.88
CA SER A 12 -43.13 -5.39 -24.57
C SER A 12 -41.71 -6.00 -24.57
N PHE A 13 -41.30 -6.69 -25.64
CA PHE A 13 -39.93 -7.19 -25.79
C PHE A 13 -38.91 -6.07 -26.10
N ILE A 14 -39.27 -5.06 -26.83
CA ILE A 14 -38.44 -3.89 -27.11
C ILE A 14 -38.32 -3.01 -25.83
N ALA A 15 -39.33 -2.95 -24.97
CA ALA A 15 -39.25 -2.23 -23.68
C ALA A 15 -38.40 -2.95 -22.65
N ILE A 16 -38.21 -4.28 -22.73
CA ILE A 16 -37.34 -5.06 -21.84
C ILE A 16 -35.87 -4.99 -22.30
N ILE A 17 -35.60 -4.74 -23.59
CA ILE A 17 -34.23 -4.59 -24.10
C ILE A 17 -33.67 -3.18 -23.84
N ASN A 18 -34.50 -2.17 -23.56
CA ASN A 18 -34.08 -0.78 -23.31
C ASN A 18 -33.81 -0.41 -21.85
N SER A 19 -33.63 -1.38 -20.95
CA SER A 19 -32.95 -1.14 -19.69
C SER A 19 -31.43 -1.28 -19.81
N LEU A 20 -30.89 -1.07 -21.00
CA LEU A 20 -29.45 -0.93 -21.24
C LEU A 20 -28.97 0.32 -20.49
N THR A 21 -28.15 0.09 -19.50
CA THR A 21 -27.43 1.08 -18.70
C THR A 21 -26.83 2.16 -19.59
N SER A 22 -27.29 3.38 -19.44
CA SER A 22 -26.71 4.52 -20.17
C SER A 22 -25.25 4.70 -19.73
N PRO A 23 -24.29 4.77 -20.66
CA PRO A 23 -22.86 5.00 -20.34
C PRO A 23 -22.64 6.27 -19.51
N GLY A 24 -23.50 7.27 -19.61
CA GLY A 24 -23.49 8.48 -18.79
C GLY A 24 -23.74 8.24 -17.29
N GLN A 25 -24.12 7.02 -16.90
CA GLN A 25 -24.24 6.62 -15.48
C GLN A 25 -22.91 6.17 -14.86
N PHE A 26 -21.81 6.17 -15.61
CA PHE A 26 -20.49 5.79 -15.11
C PHE A 26 -19.52 6.96 -15.24
N THR A 27 -18.60 7.03 -14.27
CA THR A 27 -17.49 7.99 -14.26
C THR A 27 -16.18 7.30 -13.94
N ILE A 28 -15.07 7.94 -14.36
CA ILE A 28 -13.71 7.51 -14.02
C ILE A 28 -13.08 8.50 -13.06
N SER A 29 -12.30 7.99 -12.07
CA SER A 29 -11.60 8.81 -11.09
C SER A 29 -10.37 8.06 -10.54
N GLY A 30 -9.34 8.79 -10.18
CA GLY A 30 -8.14 8.23 -9.55
C GLY A 30 -6.82 8.76 -10.12
N PRO A 31 -5.70 8.54 -9.41
CA PRO A 31 -4.40 9.12 -9.75
C PRO A 31 -3.86 8.66 -11.11
N GLY A 32 -4.25 7.48 -11.59
CA GLY A 32 -3.84 6.97 -12.89
C GLY A 32 -4.37 7.74 -14.09
N LEU A 33 -5.34 8.65 -13.93
CA LEU A 33 -5.82 9.52 -14.99
C LEU A 33 -4.92 10.74 -15.24
N LEU A 34 -3.97 11.00 -14.35
CA LEU A 34 -2.98 12.07 -14.41
C LEU A 34 -1.56 11.51 -14.36
N PRO A 35 -1.16 10.63 -15.31
CA PRO A 35 0.09 9.88 -15.24
C PRO A 35 1.35 10.72 -15.48
N ASP A 36 1.20 11.94 -15.96
CA ASP A 36 2.24 12.97 -16.05
C ASP A 36 2.59 13.56 -14.67
N LYS A 37 1.61 13.65 -13.77
CA LYS A 37 1.75 14.20 -12.42
C LYS A 37 2.03 13.11 -11.39
N TYR A 38 1.31 11.99 -11.48
CA TYR A 38 1.43 10.85 -10.54
C TYR A 38 2.25 9.72 -11.17
N ILE A 39 3.55 9.75 -10.98
CA ILE A 39 4.43 8.70 -11.49
C ILE A 39 4.52 7.57 -10.46
N LEU A 40 3.46 6.79 -10.35
CA LEU A 40 3.43 5.59 -9.53
C LEU A 40 4.04 4.38 -10.26
N PRO A 41 4.60 3.42 -9.54
CA PRO A 41 5.09 2.16 -10.11
C PRO A 41 3.98 1.41 -10.85
N CYS A 42 2.80 1.36 -10.23
CA CYS A 42 1.56 0.92 -10.84
C CYS A 42 0.52 2.02 -10.70
N ARG A 43 0.08 2.53 -11.83
CA ARG A 43 -0.99 3.54 -11.89
C ARG A 43 -2.32 2.85 -11.81
N TYR A 44 -3.30 3.52 -11.20
CA TYR A 44 -4.64 2.97 -11.09
C TYR A 44 -5.71 4.06 -11.10
N PHE A 45 -6.91 3.68 -11.53
CA PHE A 45 -8.10 4.49 -11.46
C PHE A 45 -9.34 3.60 -11.33
N PHE A 46 -10.42 4.19 -10.88
CA PHE A 46 -11.69 3.53 -10.68
C PHE A 46 -12.69 3.88 -11.76
N ILE A 47 -13.56 2.93 -12.11
CA ILE A 47 -14.75 3.13 -12.94
C ILE A 47 -15.93 2.81 -12.02
N GLN A 48 -16.78 3.79 -11.75
CA GLN A 48 -17.91 3.57 -10.85
C GLN A 48 -19.22 4.14 -11.38
N SER A 49 -20.32 3.46 -11.07
CA SER A 49 -21.66 3.94 -11.36
C SER A 49 -21.97 5.17 -10.49
N THR A 50 -22.55 6.20 -11.10
CA THR A 50 -23.04 7.41 -10.45
C THR A 50 -24.43 7.20 -9.82
N SER A 51 -25.12 6.10 -10.18
CA SER A 51 -26.46 5.79 -9.68
C SER A 51 -26.41 4.93 -8.43
N SER A 52 -26.84 5.47 -7.29
CA SER A 52 -26.92 4.76 -6.03
C SER A 52 -28.13 3.83 -5.88
N SER A 53 -29.06 3.79 -6.84
CA SER A 53 -30.37 3.16 -6.68
C SER A 53 -30.69 2.01 -7.64
N SER A 54 -29.89 1.75 -8.67
CA SER A 54 -30.11 0.64 -9.58
C SER A 54 -28.95 -0.37 -9.49
N LYS A 55 -29.28 -1.65 -9.24
CA LYS A 55 -28.32 -2.75 -9.49
C LYS A 55 -27.95 -2.72 -10.97
N VAL A 56 -26.81 -2.15 -11.26
CA VAL A 56 -26.28 -2.09 -12.63
C VAL A 56 -25.52 -3.38 -12.85
N ASN A 57 -26.18 -4.36 -13.45
CA ASN A 57 -25.55 -5.65 -13.76
C ASN A 57 -24.67 -5.51 -15.00
N ILE A 58 -23.45 -5.00 -14.83
CA ILE A 58 -22.42 -4.90 -15.86
C ILE A 58 -21.30 -5.88 -15.52
N SER A 59 -21.02 -6.74 -16.48
CA SER A 59 -19.89 -7.66 -16.43
C SER A 59 -18.59 -6.95 -16.82
N LYS A 60 -17.47 -7.45 -16.32
CA LYS A 60 -16.13 -7.07 -16.76
C LYS A 60 -15.96 -7.11 -18.29
N ASN A 61 -16.66 -8.02 -18.97
CA ASN A 61 -16.60 -8.18 -20.42
C ASN A 61 -17.31 -7.07 -21.20
N ASP A 62 -18.16 -6.28 -20.54
CA ASP A 62 -18.86 -5.16 -21.15
C ASP A 62 -18.05 -3.85 -21.06
N VAL A 63 -16.90 -3.89 -20.36
CA VAL A 63 -16.02 -2.74 -20.11
C VAL A 63 -14.79 -2.84 -21.00
N GLU A 64 -14.63 -1.88 -21.90
CA GLU A 64 -13.45 -1.74 -22.74
C GLU A 64 -12.53 -0.64 -22.20
N VAL A 65 -11.27 -0.97 -21.97
CA VAL A 65 -10.24 -0.03 -21.54
C VAL A 65 -9.12 0.00 -22.58
N SER A 66 -8.78 1.20 -23.04
CA SER A 66 -7.68 1.43 -23.97
C SER A 66 -6.79 2.55 -23.46
N ILE A 67 -5.48 2.28 -23.38
CA ILE A 67 -4.46 3.25 -22.98
C ILE A 67 -3.43 3.30 -24.11
N ILE A 68 -3.47 4.38 -24.89
CA ILE A 68 -2.70 4.52 -26.13
C ILE A 68 -1.99 5.86 -26.13
N GLY A 69 -0.73 5.84 -26.50
CA GLY A 69 0.13 7.01 -26.72
C GLY A 69 1.26 6.65 -27.67
N GLU A 70 2.20 7.54 -27.86
CA GLU A 70 3.36 7.36 -28.73
C GLU A 70 4.66 7.41 -27.92
N ASP A 71 5.63 6.54 -28.25
CA ASP A 71 6.99 6.63 -27.71
C ASP A 71 7.80 7.71 -28.47
N ASP A 72 9.04 7.96 -28.04
CA ASP A 72 9.95 8.92 -28.68
C ASP A 72 10.23 8.64 -30.16
N ASN A 73 9.87 7.47 -30.67
CA ASN A 73 10.02 7.07 -32.08
C ASN A 73 8.68 7.03 -32.82
N GLN A 74 7.63 7.66 -32.29
CA GLN A 74 6.28 7.68 -32.86
C GLN A 74 5.62 6.28 -33.03
N ARG A 75 6.03 5.31 -32.20
CA ARG A 75 5.41 3.99 -32.16
C ARG A 75 4.43 3.93 -30.99
N ILE A 76 3.42 3.06 -31.10
CA ILE A 76 2.45 2.84 -30.03
C ILE A 76 3.17 2.54 -28.71
N CYS A 77 2.89 3.36 -27.70
CA CYS A 77 3.41 3.20 -26.37
C CYS A 77 2.85 1.92 -25.72
N ARG A 78 3.72 1.12 -25.14
CA ARG A 78 3.31 -0.11 -24.46
C ARG A 78 2.87 0.19 -23.04
N ALA A 79 1.60 -0.08 -22.76
CA ALA A 79 1.06 -0.15 -21.41
C ALA A 79 0.62 -1.60 -21.10
N HIS A 80 0.95 -2.09 -19.94
CA HIS A 80 0.34 -3.31 -19.42
C HIS A 80 -0.86 -2.92 -18.56
N THR A 81 -2.04 -3.41 -18.92
CA THR A 81 -3.31 -3.02 -18.30
C THR A 81 -4.03 -4.22 -17.75
N GLU A 82 -4.57 -4.11 -16.55
CA GLU A 82 -5.41 -5.11 -15.91
C GLU A 82 -6.71 -4.44 -15.44
N LEU A 83 -7.86 -5.01 -15.81
CA LEU A 83 -9.18 -4.62 -15.35
C LEU A 83 -9.65 -5.61 -14.29
N LEU A 84 -10.01 -5.11 -13.12
CA LEU A 84 -10.49 -5.88 -11.98
C LEU A 84 -11.90 -5.42 -11.61
N GLN A 85 -12.79 -6.34 -11.23
CA GLN A 85 -14.13 -6.01 -10.75
C GLN A 85 -14.14 -6.03 -9.22
N ILE A 86 -14.49 -4.88 -8.61
CA ILE A 86 -14.57 -4.74 -7.16
C ILE A 86 -15.96 -5.18 -6.65
N SER A 87 -17.01 -4.75 -7.34
CA SER A 87 -18.41 -5.11 -7.08
C SER A 87 -19.25 -4.75 -8.32
N ASP A 88 -20.55 -5.01 -8.27
CA ASP A 88 -21.46 -4.63 -9.36
C ASP A 88 -21.34 -3.13 -9.67
N GLY A 89 -21.03 -2.80 -10.93
CA GLY A 89 -20.85 -1.42 -11.38
C GLY A 89 -19.66 -0.66 -10.80
N TYR A 90 -18.72 -1.36 -10.16
CA TYR A 90 -17.50 -0.76 -9.62
C TYR A 90 -16.27 -1.56 -10.02
N PHE A 91 -15.38 -0.93 -10.80
CA PHE A 91 -14.19 -1.57 -11.35
C PHE A 91 -12.94 -0.77 -11.00
N LEU A 92 -11.82 -1.47 -10.97
CA LEU A 92 -10.47 -0.94 -10.83
C LEU A 92 -9.68 -1.26 -12.10
N VAL A 93 -9.11 -0.24 -12.70
CA VAL A 93 -8.11 -0.39 -13.75
C VAL A 93 -6.75 -0.09 -13.15
N ARG A 94 -5.79 -0.98 -13.34
CA ARG A 94 -4.40 -0.70 -13.05
C ARG A 94 -3.55 -0.91 -14.29
N TYR A 95 -2.51 -0.08 -14.44
CA TYR A 95 -1.62 -0.17 -15.59
C TYR A 95 -0.20 0.27 -15.27
N LYS A 96 0.75 -0.24 -16.04
CA LYS A 96 2.17 0.11 -15.95
C LYS A 96 2.68 0.57 -17.30
N LEU A 97 3.45 1.67 -17.32
CA LEU A 97 4.19 2.16 -18.48
C LEU A 97 5.63 1.69 -18.41
N TYR A 98 6.16 1.19 -19.51
CA TYR A 98 7.54 0.73 -19.62
C TYR A 98 8.43 1.72 -20.37
N TYR A 99 7.84 2.71 -21.04
CA TYR A 99 8.48 3.76 -21.80
C TYR A 99 7.80 5.09 -21.52
N SER A 100 8.48 6.19 -21.80
CA SER A 100 7.85 7.51 -21.84
C SER A 100 6.84 7.56 -22.97
N CYS A 101 5.65 8.06 -22.67
CA CYS A 101 4.52 8.10 -23.58
C CYS A 101 4.06 9.55 -23.80
N HIS A 102 4.05 9.98 -25.05
CA HIS A 102 3.51 11.25 -25.50
C HIS A 102 2.06 11.08 -25.93
N HIS A 103 1.26 12.12 -25.82
CA HIS A 103 -0.14 12.14 -26.26
C HIS A 103 -0.97 10.97 -25.73
N LEU A 104 -0.74 10.59 -24.47
CA LEU A 104 -1.42 9.46 -23.87
C LEU A 104 -2.91 9.73 -23.74
N GLU A 105 -3.73 8.86 -24.33
CA GLU A 105 -5.18 8.86 -24.19
C GLU A 105 -5.63 7.62 -23.41
N ILE A 106 -6.41 7.85 -22.35
CA ILE A 106 -7.02 6.81 -21.52
C ILE A 106 -8.51 6.80 -21.84
N SER A 107 -8.94 5.76 -22.54
CA SER A 107 -10.31 5.60 -23.02
C SER A 107 -10.99 4.45 -22.26
N VAL A 108 -12.19 4.72 -21.74
CA VAL A 108 -13.06 3.72 -21.11
C VAL A 108 -14.42 3.78 -21.80
N LYS A 109 -14.86 2.62 -22.28
CA LYS A 109 -16.17 2.44 -22.89
C LYS A 109 -16.96 1.34 -22.19
N ILE A 110 -18.26 1.52 -22.13
CA ILE A 110 -19.20 0.48 -21.70
C ILE A 110 -20.21 0.31 -22.83
N SER A 111 -20.37 -0.94 -23.31
CA SER A 111 -21.22 -1.26 -24.45
C SER A 111 -20.90 -0.43 -25.71
N GLY A 112 -19.61 -0.10 -25.93
CA GLY A 112 -19.10 0.65 -27.08
C GLY A 112 -19.17 2.17 -26.97
N GLU A 113 -19.78 2.75 -25.93
CA GLU A 113 -19.89 4.19 -25.72
C GLU A 113 -19.01 4.67 -24.56
N HIS A 114 -18.45 5.88 -24.68
CA HIS A 114 -17.59 6.46 -23.64
C HIS A 114 -18.38 6.76 -22.35
N VAL A 115 -17.77 6.43 -21.21
CA VAL A 115 -18.27 6.86 -19.90
C VAL A 115 -17.93 8.33 -19.64
N ALA A 116 -18.54 8.94 -18.62
CA ALA A 116 -18.24 10.32 -18.27
C ALA A 116 -16.74 10.50 -17.92
N ASN A 117 -16.17 11.62 -18.35
CA ASN A 117 -14.75 11.95 -18.25
C ASN A 117 -13.79 11.07 -19.10
N SER A 118 -14.33 10.27 -20.01
CA SER A 118 -13.56 9.48 -20.99
C SER A 118 -13.78 10.01 -22.42
N PRO A 119 -12.74 10.11 -23.27
CA PRO A 119 -11.34 9.80 -22.97
C PRO A 119 -10.66 10.89 -22.15
N ALA A 120 -9.80 10.48 -21.19
CA ALA A 120 -8.89 11.39 -20.51
C ALA A 120 -7.61 11.54 -21.34
N ARG A 121 -7.22 12.78 -21.63
CA ARG A 121 -6.03 13.08 -22.43
C ARG A 121 -4.95 13.71 -21.57
N VAL A 122 -3.74 13.19 -21.71
CA VAL A 122 -2.56 13.67 -20.99
C VAL A 122 -1.81 14.63 -21.89
N ASN A 123 -1.60 15.86 -21.41
CA ASN A 123 -0.97 16.93 -22.21
C ASN A 123 0.56 16.81 -22.19
N ASP A 124 1.12 16.35 -21.08
CA ASP A 124 2.56 16.20 -20.90
C ASP A 124 3.00 14.75 -21.10
N VAL A 125 4.31 14.52 -21.03
CA VAL A 125 4.87 13.17 -21.19
C VAL A 125 4.61 12.35 -19.94
N ALA A 126 3.96 11.21 -20.09
CA ALA A 126 3.81 10.23 -19.03
C ALA A 126 5.06 9.34 -18.95
N HIS A 127 5.88 9.54 -17.93
CA HIS A 127 7.12 8.78 -17.73
C HIS A 127 6.90 7.47 -16.94
N PRO A 128 7.65 6.38 -17.22
CA PRO A 128 7.66 5.20 -16.36
C PRO A 128 8.28 5.52 -14.99
N ASP A 129 8.02 4.66 -14.01
CA ASP A 129 8.52 4.85 -12.63
C ASP A 129 10.05 4.74 -12.49
N THR A 130 10.71 4.15 -13.46
CA THR A 130 12.18 4.05 -13.53
C THR A 130 12.86 5.36 -13.92
N CYS A 131 12.12 6.34 -14.46
CA CYS A 131 12.67 7.63 -14.84
C CYS A 131 13.12 8.43 -13.61
N ASN A 132 14.26 9.11 -13.75
CA ASN A 132 14.75 10.05 -12.76
C ASN A 132 14.24 11.46 -13.08
N CYS A 133 13.21 11.90 -12.36
CA CYS A 133 12.52 13.16 -12.59
C CYS A 133 12.37 14.01 -11.31
N PRO A 134 13.44 14.33 -10.57
CA PRO A 134 13.34 15.06 -9.31
C PRO A 134 13.18 16.58 -9.57
N GLN A 135 12.04 16.99 -10.07
CA GLN A 135 11.82 18.37 -10.51
C GLN A 135 11.53 19.34 -9.37
N GLN A 136 10.70 18.93 -8.41
CA GLN A 136 10.19 19.77 -7.34
C GLN A 136 10.88 19.47 -6.01
N LYS A 137 10.88 20.42 -5.08
CA LYS A 137 11.17 20.16 -3.66
C LYS A 137 10.11 19.18 -3.11
N LEU A 138 10.47 18.42 -2.08
CA LEU A 138 9.59 17.38 -1.53
C LEU A 138 8.25 17.94 -1.02
N ASP A 139 8.26 19.09 -0.37
CA ASP A 139 7.04 19.78 0.08
C ASP A 139 6.10 20.14 -1.07
N SER A 140 6.63 20.76 -2.14
CA SER A 140 5.84 21.11 -3.33
C SER A 140 5.36 19.87 -4.09
N TRP A 141 6.17 18.81 -4.12
CA TRP A 141 5.75 17.52 -4.68
C TRP A 141 4.58 16.92 -3.88
N LEU A 142 4.62 17.00 -2.56
CA LEU A 142 3.53 16.53 -1.69
C LEU A 142 2.25 17.33 -1.92
N GLU A 143 2.34 18.67 -2.02
CA GLU A 143 1.18 19.53 -2.31
C GLU A 143 0.50 19.17 -3.64
N THR A 144 1.27 18.82 -4.65
CA THR A 144 0.74 18.49 -5.98
C THR A 144 0.30 17.03 -6.13
N THR A 145 1.00 16.10 -5.49
CA THR A 145 0.78 14.66 -5.65
C THR A 145 -0.11 14.07 -4.55
N CYS A 146 -0.10 14.65 -3.35
CA CYS A 146 -0.80 14.15 -2.18
C CYS A 146 -1.74 15.20 -1.56
N PRO A 147 -2.53 15.99 -2.34
CA PRO A 147 -3.19 17.21 -1.88
C PRO A 147 -4.20 16.97 -0.75
N ASP A 148 -4.86 15.82 -0.77
CA ASP A 148 -5.95 15.49 0.17
C ASP A 148 -5.53 14.52 1.26
N MET A 149 -4.22 14.27 1.43
CA MET A 149 -3.77 13.32 2.43
C MET A 149 -3.82 13.93 3.83
N PRO A 150 -4.72 13.47 4.71
CA PRO A 150 -4.72 13.92 6.10
C PRO A 150 -3.41 13.49 6.77
N THR A 151 -2.90 14.29 7.71
CA THR A 151 -1.79 13.82 8.55
C THR A 151 -2.29 12.68 9.43
N PRO A 152 -1.79 11.44 9.26
CA PRO A 152 -2.23 10.30 10.06
C PRO A 152 -1.98 10.53 11.55
N SER A 153 -2.92 10.11 12.39
CA SER A 153 -2.87 10.33 13.84
C SER A 153 -1.58 9.80 14.47
N GLN A 154 -1.10 8.65 14.01
CA GLN A 154 0.15 8.06 14.49
C GLN A 154 1.38 8.90 14.12
N MET A 155 1.47 9.35 12.87
CA MET A 155 2.60 10.20 12.42
C MET A 155 2.71 11.47 13.26
N LYS A 156 1.56 12.12 13.53
CA LYS A 156 1.55 13.34 14.35
C LYS A 156 2.09 13.06 15.74
N GLU A 157 1.58 12.04 16.43
CA GLU A 157 2.01 11.69 17.78
C GLU A 157 3.49 11.30 17.85
N ASP A 158 3.98 10.59 16.84
CA ASP A 158 5.38 10.17 16.79
C ASP A 158 6.33 11.36 16.63
N LEU A 159 6.00 12.31 15.74
CA LEU A 159 6.83 13.49 15.51
C LEU A 159 6.72 14.51 16.63
N ASP A 160 5.56 14.67 17.26
CA ASP A 160 5.36 15.58 18.41
C ASP A 160 6.33 15.27 19.57
N LYS A 161 6.77 14.01 19.71
CA LYS A 161 7.77 13.58 20.71
C LYS A 161 9.13 14.26 20.53
N PHE A 162 9.40 14.83 19.37
CA PHE A 162 10.68 15.44 18.96
C PHE A 162 10.56 16.91 18.58
N SER A 163 9.48 17.57 19.00
CA SER A 163 9.18 18.99 18.68
C SER A 163 10.27 19.98 19.12
N ASP A 164 11.08 19.65 20.13
CA ASP A 164 12.18 20.47 20.62
C ASP A 164 13.42 20.42 19.69
N GLY A 165 13.38 19.63 18.64
CA GLY A 165 14.49 19.43 17.71
C GLY A 165 15.40 18.27 18.08
N VAL A 166 16.11 17.73 17.08
CA VAL A 166 16.94 16.53 17.21
C VAL A 166 18.33 16.76 16.63
N ASP A 167 19.37 16.55 17.44
CA ASP A 167 20.75 16.45 16.96
C ASP A 167 21.07 15.00 16.58
N MET A 168 21.03 14.70 15.28
CA MET A 168 21.24 13.34 14.77
C MET A 168 22.64 12.79 15.05
N ARG A 169 23.66 13.62 15.23
CA ARG A 169 25.00 13.17 15.63
C ARG A 169 24.96 12.49 16.99
N SER A 170 24.30 13.12 17.95
CA SER A 170 24.10 12.57 19.29
C SER A 170 23.23 11.32 19.25
N VAL A 171 22.18 11.30 18.43
CA VAL A 171 21.28 10.14 18.22
C VAL A 171 22.05 8.95 17.70
N VAL A 172 22.84 9.12 16.62
CA VAL A 172 23.59 8.00 16.00
C VAL A 172 24.65 7.44 16.95
N MET A 173 25.34 8.30 17.70
CA MET A 173 26.29 7.85 18.74
C MET A 173 25.59 7.04 19.81
N GLU A 174 24.44 7.50 20.30
CA GLU A 174 23.69 6.79 21.34
C GLU A 174 23.07 5.48 20.80
N ALA A 175 22.57 5.47 19.56
CA ALA A 175 22.10 4.25 18.91
C ALA A 175 23.23 3.21 18.76
N LYS A 176 24.42 3.61 18.31
CA LYS A 176 25.60 2.75 18.25
C LYS A 176 25.93 2.19 19.63
N ARG A 177 25.91 3.03 20.67
CA ARG A 177 26.21 2.60 22.04
C ARG A 177 25.20 1.59 22.58
N ARG A 178 23.88 1.79 22.32
CA ARG A 178 22.80 0.96 22.89
C ARG A 178 22.51 -0.30 22.10
N LEU A 179 22.60 -0.24 20.75
CA LEU A 179 22.05 -1.25 19.85
C LEU A 179 23.12 -2.05 19.08
N SER A 180 24.42 -1.67 19.15
CA SER A 180 25.48 -2.37 18.41
C SER A 180 26.18 -3.49 19.18
N HIS A 181 25.66 -3.89 20.32
CA HIS A 181 26.20 -4.99 21.11
C HIS A 181 25.59 -6.31 20.66
N GLY A 182 26.32 -7.08 19.91
CA GLY A 182 26.08 -8.44 19.41
C GLY A 182 24.73 -9.09 19.73
N GLY A 183 23.97 -9.44 18.72
CA GLY A 183 22.67 -10.06 18.85
C GLY A 183 21.84 -9.93 17.58
N SER A 184 20.53 -10.12 17.70
CA SER A 184 19.58 -10.07 16.59
C SER A 184 19.12 -8.65 16.21
N GLN A 185 19.58 -7.61 16.89
CA GLN A 185 19.18 -6.24 16.60
C GLN A 185 19.89 -5.75 15.35
N CYS A 186 19.11 -5.44 14.31
CA CYS A 186 19.61 -4.93 13.03
C CYS A 186 18.97 -3.59 12.75
N TRP A 187 19.78 -2.58 12.49
CA TRP A 187 19.31 -1.24 12.19
C TRP A 187 20.27 -0.54 11.22
N CYS A 188 19.79 0.47 10.51
CA CYS A 188 20.63 1.30 9.65
C CYS A 188 20.47 2.78 9.98
N HIS A 189 21.57 3.50 9.81
CA HIS A 189 21.62 4.94 9.71
C HIS A 189 21.61 5.31 8.23
N TYR A 190 20.61 6.07 7.79
CA TYR A 190 20.54 6.67 6.47
C TYR A 190 20.78 8.16 6.56
N ALA A 191 21.49 8.70 5.56
CA ALA A 191 21.64 10.13 5.37
C ALA A 191 21.29 10.49 3.91
N VAL A 192 20.51 11.51 3.71
CA VAL A 192 20.26 12.13 2.41
C VAL A 192 21.02 13.46 2.38
N LYS A 193 21.89 13.63 1.39
CA LYS A 193 22.65 14.87 1.19
C LYS A 193 22.74 15.20 -0.29
N ASN A 194 22.34 16.42 -0.64
CA ASN A 194 22.30 16.87 -2.04
C ASN A 194 21.55 15.90 -2.97
N GLY A 195 20.48 15.27 -2.49
CA GLY A 195 19.69 14.29 -3.25
C GLY A 195 20.32 12.91 -3.38
N LEU A 196 21.49 12.65 -2.81
CA LEU A 196 22.13 11.35 -2.76
C LEU A 196 21.84 10.67 -1.43
N VAL A 197 21.57 9.35 -1.48
CA VAL A 197 21.24 8.52 -0.33
C VAL A 197 22.46 7.72 0.10
N TYR A 198 22.83 7.83 1.36
CA TYR A 198 23.92 7.08 1.98
C TYR A 198 23.39 6.26 3.14
N ARG A 199 24.04 5.14 3.44
CA ARG A 199 23.67 4.30 4.60
C ARG A 199 24.88 3.68 5.27
N GLN A 200 24.73 3.38 6.57
CA GLN A 200 25.55 2.50 7.36
C GLN A 200 24.66 1.56 8.17
N CYS A 201 24.82 0.24 8.04
CA CYS A 201 23.99 -0.73 8.72
C CYS A 201 24.77 -1.52 9.78
N PHE A 202 24.07 -1.94 10.85
CA PHE A 202 24.60 -2.61 12.03
C PHE A 202 23.81 -3.89 12.30
N GLY A 203 24.47 -4.93 12.82
CA GLY A 203 23.89 -6.24 13.14
C GLY A 203 24.17 -7.31 12.10
N GLN A 204 23.67 -8.53 12.32
CA GLN A 204 23.99 -9.70 11.48
C GLN A 204 23.07 -9.87 10.28
N HIS A 205 21.82 -9.40 10.37
CA HIS A 205 20.77 -9.63 9.37
C HIS A 205 20.26 -8.31 8.81
N VAL A 206 21.09 -7.64 8.02
CA VAL A 206 20.80 -6.31 7.48
C VAL A 206 20.08 -6.33 6.12
N GLY A 207 19.75 -7.50 5.58
CA GLY A 207 19.16 -7.63 4.24
C GLY A 207 17.83 -6.86 4.03
N PHE A 208 17.10 -6.54 5.09
CA PHE A 208 15.88 -5.74 5.01
C PHE A 208 16.13 -4.24 4.78
N ASN A 209 17.40 -3.81 4.72
CA ASN A 209 17.76 -2.48 4.24
C ASN A 209 17.23 -2.20 2.82
N MET A 210 17.09 -3.26 2.00
CA MET A 210 16.55 -3.15 0.64
C MET A 210 15.20 -2.42 0.57
N PHE A 211 14.34 -2.55 1.58
CA PHE A 211 13.05 -1.86 1.58
C PHE A 211 13.22 -0.35 1.73
N TRP A 212 14.09 0.10 2.62
CA TRP A 212 14.40 1.52 2.77
C TRP A 212 15.19 2.07 1.58
N ASP A 213 16.12 1.29 1.02
CA ASP A 213 16.82 1.65 -0.22
C ASP A 213 15.83 1.92 -1.35
N ASN A 214 14.81 1.05 -1.50
CA ASN A 214 13.78 1.19 -2.52
C ASN A 214 12.88 2.42 -2.28
N VAL A 215 12.45 2.67 -1.04
CA VAL A 215 11.61 3.83 -0.70
C VAL A 215 12.36 5.14 -0.95
N LEU A 216 13.55 5.29 -0.37
CA LEU A 216 14.35 6.50 -0.53
C LEU A 216 14.76 6.71 -1.98
N GLY A 217 15.13 5.62 -2.67
CA GLY A 217 15.46 5.65 -4.08
C GLY A 217 14.28 6.02 -4.97
N TRP A 218 13.09 5.52 -4.67
CA TRP A 218 11.89 5.88 -5.39
C TRP A 218 11.56 7.37 -5.21
N LEU A 219 11.57 7.86 -3.97
CA LEU A 219 11.31 9.27 -3.65
C LEU A 219 12.36 10.21 -4.27
N ALA A 220 13.65 9.85 -4.20
CA ALA A 220 14.73 10.66 -4.77
C ALA A 220 14.63 10.81 -6.30
N ARG A 221 14.01 9.83 -6.98
CA ARG A 221 13.70 9.96 -8.42
C ARG A 221 12.48 10.85 -8.71
N ARG A 222 11.69 11.23 -7.72
CA ARG A 222 10.44 11.99 -7.88
C ARG A 222 10.53 13.41 -7.37
N ALA A 223 11.28 13.60 -6.28
CA ALA A 223 11.38 14.89 -5.62
C ALA A 223 12.80 15.14 -5.12
N LYS A 224 13.14 16.41 -4.98
CA LYS A 224 14.36 16.84 -4.29
C LYS A 224 14.13 16.67 -2.78
N ILE A 225 14.56 15.53 -2.24
CA ILE A 225 14.49 15.25 -0.80
C ILE A 225 15.43 16.23 -0.09
N PRO A 226 14.99 16.91 1.00
CA PRO A 226 15.86 17.75 1.80
C PRO A 226 17.00 16.93 2.43
N ASP A 227 18.09 17.60 2.78
CA ASP A 227 19.15 16.98 3.56
C ASP A 227 18.58 16.53 4.91
N LEU A 228 18.71 15.25 5.22
CA LEU A 228 18.19 14.66 6.46
C LEU A 228 18.96 13.38 6.84
N GLU A 229 18.81 13.00 8.10
CA GLU A 229 19.28 11.73 8.64
C GLU A 229 18.14 11.00 9.35
N ILE A 230 18.13 9.67 9.27
CA ILE A 230 17.19 8.80 9.98
C ILE A 230 17.89 7.55 10.51
N ILE A 231 17.37 6.98 11.59
CA ILE A 231 17.74 5.64 12.04
C ILE A 231 16.54 4.72 11.92
N VAL A 232 16.75 3.55 11.32
CA VAL A 232 15.67 2.62 10.97
C VAL A 232 15.94 1.23 11.53
N ASN A 233 14.94 0.65 12.14
CA ASN A 233 14.92 -0.74 12.56
C ASN A 233 14.67 -1.65 11.35
N LEU A 234 15.41 -2.74 11.24
CA LEU A 234 15.26 -3.73 10.18
C LEU A 234 14.58 -5.02 10.67
N GLY A 235 14.28 -5.11 11.96
CA GLY A 235 13.59 -6.26 12.55
C GLY A 235 12.07 -6.03 12.65
N ASP A 236 11.34 -7.11 12.92
CA ASP A 236 9.89 -7.04 13.14
C ASP A 236 9.54 -6.38 14.49
N TRP A 237 10.35 -6.62 15.54
CA TRP A 237 10.09 -6.06 16.86
C TRP A 237 10.50 -4.60 16.97
N PRO A 238 9.67 -3.74 17.57
CA PRO A 238 10.09 -2.39 17.94
C PRO A 238 11.21 -2.45 18.99
N LEU A 239 12.15 -1.50 18.92
CA LEU A 239 13.42 -1.59 19.66
C LEU A 239 13.49 -0.70 20.90
N ILE A 240 12.82 0.46 20.90
CA ILE A 240 13.02 1.49 21.92
C ILE A 240 11.97 1.35 23.01
N LYS A 241 12.38 0.74 24.14
CA LYS A 241 11.48 0.56 25.29
C LYS A 241 11.19 1.86 26.01
N THR A 242 9.92 2.05 26.39
CA THR A 242 9.44 3.16 27.20
C THR A 242 10.18 3.18 28.56
N GLY A 243 10.60 4.35 29.00
CA GLY A 243 11.22 4.51 30.33
C GLY A 243 12.61 3.87 30.46
N SER A 244 13.32 3.62 29.37
CA SER A 244 14.65 2.97 29.37
C SER A 244 15.79 3.79 30.02
N GLY A 245 15.47 4.81 30.80
CA GLY A 245 16.42 5.52 31.69
C GLY A 245 17.51 6.36 31.01
N SER A 246 17.47 6.46 29.69
CA SER A 246 18.41 7.28 28.91
C SER A 246 17.96 8.74 28.87
N LEU A 247 18.91 9.66 29.05
CA LEU A 247 18.69 11.10 28.92
C LEU A 247 18.25 11.52 27.50
N ALA A 248 18.48 10.68 26.48
CA ALA A 248 18.14 10.96 25.08
C ALA A 248 17.15 9.93 24.53
N ARG A 249 15.98 10.42 24.10
CA ARG A 249 15.00 9.65 23.33
C ARG A 249 15.57 9.37 21.94
N LEU A 250 15.53 8.09 21.51
CA LEU A 250 16.00 7.70 20.19
C LEU A 250 14.84 7.69 19.18
N PRO A 251 14.91 8.46 18.09
CA PRO A 251 13.90 8.50 17.03
C PRO A 251 14.05 7.30 16.09
N MET A 252 13.92 6.09 16.62
CA MET A 252 13.98 4.86 15.83
C MET A 252 12.71 4.72 15.00
N ILE A 253 12.86 4.51 13.72
CA ILE A 253 11.74 4.26 12.81
C ILE A 253 11.56 2.74 12.69
N SER A 254 10.33 2.26 12.91
CA SER A 254 9.98 0.84 12.90
C SER A 254 8.69 0.60 12.12
N TRP A 255 8.43 -0.65 11.71
CA TRP A 255 7.24 -1.04 10.96
C TRP A 255 6.03 -1.32 11.85
N CYS A 256 6.25 -1.63 13.12
CA CYS A 256 5.21 -1.67 14.13
C CYS A 256 5.73 -1.13 15.46
N GLY A 257 4.80 -0.69 16.30
CA GLY A 257 5.03 -0.30 17.69
C GLY A 257 4.38 -1.27 18.66
N SER A 258 4.62 -1.05 19.93
CA SER A 258 3.90 -1.70 21.02
C SER A 258 3.67 -0.73 22.16
N GLU A 259 2.71 -1.04 23.04
CA GLU A 259 2.36 -0.18 24.19
C GLU A 259 3.55 0.10 25.13
N ASP A 260 4.57 -0.74 25.10
CA ASP A 260 5.80 -0.63 25.89
C ASP A 260 7.01 -0.11 25.11
N THR A 261 6.77 0.52 23.91
CA THR A 261 7.83 1.08 23.06
C THR A 261 7.52 2.49 22.58
N GLU A 262 8.56 3.22 22.14
CA GLU A 262 8.49 4.61 21.69
C GLU A 262 8.90 4.80 20.23
N ASP A 263 9.08 3.74 19.46
CA ASP A 263 9.46 3.79 18.05
C ASP A 263 8.47 4.63 17.25
N MET A 264 8.97 5.35 16.24
CA MET A 264 8.15 6.06 15.25
C MET A 264 7.74 5.09 14.15
N LEU A 265 6.49 5.17 13.68
CA LEU A 265 5.95 4.18 12.77
C LEU A 265 5.80 4.68 11.33
N VAL A 266 6.15 3.80 10.41
CA VAL A 266 5.93 3.94 8.97
C VAL A 266 5.20 2.71 8.42
N PRO A 267 4.64 2.78 7.19
CA PRO A 267 4.07 1.61 6.55
C PRO A 267 5.03 0.43 6.55
N THR A 268 4.50 -0.77 6.81
CA THR A 268 5.30 -1.99 6.88
C THR A 268 6.03 -2.27 5.57
N TYR A 269 7.13 -3.02 5.63
CA TYR A 269 7.89 -3.40 4.44
C TYR A 269 7.03 -4.18 3.43
N GLU A 270 6.12 -5.04 3.87
CA GLU A 270 5.21 -5.76 2.97
C GLU A 270 4.30 -4.81 2.19
N LEU A 271 3.68 -3.85 2.88
CA LEU A 271 2.78 -2.89 2.26
C LEU A 271 3.54 -1.92 1.33
N THR A 272 4.75 -1.51 1.73
CA THR A 272 5.61 -0.62 0.94
C THR A 272 6.12 -1.30 -0.32
N GLU A 273 6.62 -2.53 -0.22
CA GLU A 273 7.12 -3.32 -1.37
C GLU A 273 5.99 -3.60 -2.36
N ALA A 274 4.80 -3.98 -1.85
CA ALA A 274 3.63 -4.16 -2.69
C ALA A 274 3.23 -2.86 -3.42
N SER A 275 3.41 -1.70 -2.79
CA SER A 275 3.12 -0.40 -3.40
C SER A 275 4.12 0.00 -4.48
N ILE A 276 5.39 -0.38 -4.34
CA ILE A 276 6.47 -0.07 -5.29
C ILE A 276 6.45 -1.03 -6.50
N GLU A 277 6.15 -2.31 -6.28
CA GLU A 277 6.19 -3.34 -7.32
C GLU A 277 4.85 -4.05 -7.55
N CYS A 278 3.73 -3.38 -7.39
CA CYS A 278 2.41 -4.01 -7.40
C CYS A 278 1.98 -4.62 -8.74
N MET A 279 2.69 -4.40 -9.84
CA MET A 279 2.48 -5.11 -11.10
C MET A 279 3.68 -5.98 -11.48
N GLY A 280 3.38 -7.16 -12.02
CA GLY A 280 4.40 -8.12 -12.44
C GLY A 280 4.77 -9.15 -11.38
N ARG A 281 4.33 -8.99 -10.13
CA ARG A 281 4.38 -10.04 -9.11
C ARG A 281 2.98 -10.63 -8.87
N GLN A 282 2.90 -11.91 -8.64
CA GLN A 282 1.74 -12.56 -7.99
C GLN A 282 1.78 -12.29 -6.48
N SER A 283 2.22 -11.11 -6.09
CA SER A 283 2.32 -10.72 -4.70
C SER A 283 0.97 -10.21 -4.20
N LEU A 284 0.78 -10.35 -2.93
CA LEU A 284 -0.34 -9.80 -2.21
C LEU A 284 -0.20 -8.28 -2.17
N ASP A 285 -1.16 -7.57 -2.75
CA ASP A 285 -1.27 -6.11 -2.67
C ASP A 285 -2.72 -5.68 -2.43
N VAL A 286 -2.91 -4.45 -2.00
CA VAL A 286 -4.24 -3.93 -1.64
C VAL A 286 -5.14 -3.82 -2.88
N LEU A 287 -4.60 -3.41 -4.03
CA LEU A 287 -5.37 -3.31 -5.27
C LEU A 287 -5.85 -4.69 -5.74
N ALA A 288 -4.98 -5.71 -5.65
CA ALA A 288 -5.37 -7.07 -5.97
C ALA A 288 -6.43 -7.63 -5.00
N SER A 289 -6.30 -7.33 -3.71
CA SER A 289 -7.29 -7.73 -2.70
C SER A 289 -8.65 -7.08 -2.94
N LEU A 290 -8.68 -5.81 -3.37
CA LEU A 290 -9.91 -5.13 -3.78
C LEU A 290 -10.57 -5.79 -4.99
N GLY A 291 -9.79 -6.12 -6.01
CA GLY A 291 -10.29 -6.53 -7.33
C GLY A 291 -10.41 -8.03 -7.56
N ARG A 292 -9.93 -8.87 -6.65
CA ARG A 292 -10.03 -10.35 -6.77
C ARG A 292 -11.01 -10.97 -5.77
N ASN A 293 -11.95 -10.19 -5.29
CA ASN A 293 -13.05 -10.64 -4.45
C ASN A 293 -14.28 -10.86 -5.33
N GLU A 294 -14.30 -11.97 -6.07
CA GLU A 294 -15.33 -12.27 -7.07
C GLU A 294 -16.60 -12.88 -6.47
N VAL A 295 -16.55 -13.33 -5.19
CA VAL A 295 -17.70 -13.98 -4.54
C VAL A 295 -18.58 -12.91 -3.89
N ALA A 296 -19.85 -12.86 -4.30
CA ALA A 296 -20.83 -11.95 -3.70
C ALA A 296 -21.07 -12.29 -2.22
N TRP A 297 -21.44 -11.30 -1.41
CA TRP A 297 -21.59 -11.46 0.05
C TRP A 297 -22.48 -12.63 0.45
N GLN A 298 -23.63 -12.79 -0.22
CA GLN A 298 -24.60 -13.86 0.03
C GLN A 298 -24.08 -15.26 -0.32
N ASP A 299 -23.08 -15.34 -1.20
CA ASP A 299 -22.52 -16.60 -1.70
C ASP A 299 -21.26 -17.02 -0.95
N LYS A 300 -20.75 -16.14 -0.08
CA LYS A 300 -19.59 -16.44 0.77
C LYS A 300 -19.92 -17.50 1.82
N VAL A 301 -18.96 -18.39 2.07
CA VAL A 301 -19.06 -19.40 3.14
C VAL A 301 -19.16 -18.72 4.49
N GLU A 302 -20.21 -18.99 5.25
CA GLU A 302 -20.53 -18.36 6.53
C GLU A 302 -19.75 -18.97 7.70
N THR A 303 -18.42 -18.98 7.55
CA THR A 303 -17.47 -19.59 8.48
C THR A 303 -16.28 -18.64 8.65
N LEU A 304 -15.72 -18.57 9.86
CA LEU A 304 -14.48 -17.84 10.09
C LEU A 304 -13.31 -18.65 9.55
N PHE A 305 -12.52 -18.03 8.67
CA PHE A 305 -11.39 -18.67 8.01
C PHE A 305 -10.05 -18.08 8.44
N TRP A 306 -9.07 -18.97 8.69
CA TRP A 306 -7.69 -18.55 8.95
C TRP A 306 -6.69 -19.67 8.60
N ARG A 307 -5.56 -19.26 8.04
CA ARG A 307 -4.36 -20.09 7.82
C ARG A 307 -3.11 -19.30 8.18
N GLY A 308 -2.15 -19.94 8.81
CA GLY A 308 -0.86 -19.31 9.14
C GLY A 308 0.11 -20.24 9.85
N ARG A 309 1.28 -19.68 10.20
CA ARG A 309 2.32 -20.38 10.96
C ARG A 309 2.01 -20.35 12.46
N ASP A 310 2.70 -21.18 13.21
CA ASP A 310 2.65 -21.32 14.67
C ASP A 310 3.38 -20.20 15.44
N SER A 311 3.37 -18.95 14.93
CA SER A 311 4.25 -17.85 15.42
C SER A 311 4.00 -17.42 16.86
N ASN A 312 2.86 -17.77 17.45
CA ASN A 312 2.57 -17.58 18.88
C ASN A 312 1.57 -18.60 19.42
N ARG A 313 1.41 -18.65 20.77
CA ARG A 313 0.53 -19.62 21.44
C ARG A 313 -0.96 -19.39 21.15
N ASN A 314 -1.39 -18.15 20.89
CA ASN A 314 -2.79 -17.87 20.56
C ASN A 314 -3.20 -18.50 19.21
N ARG A 315 -2.28 -18.63 18.26
CA ARG A 315 -2.52 -19.37 17.01
C ARG A 315 -2.73 -20.87 17.24
N LEU A 316 -2.00 -21.47 18.19
CA LEU A 316 -2.23 -22.86 18.59
C LEU A 316 -3.59 -23.00 19.29
N LYS A 317 -3.95 -22.06 20.17
CA LYS A 317 -5.25 -21.99 20.83
C LYS A 317 -6.38 -21.88 19.80
N LEU A 318 -6.21 -21.00 18.79
CA LEU A 318 -7.16 -20.87 17.67
C LEU A 318 -7.40 -22.20 16.94
N ALA A 319 -6.33 -22.95 16.65
CA ALA A 319 -6.46 -24.25 16.00
C ALA A 319 -7.21 -25.28 16.87
N LYS A 320 -7.08 -25.19 18.20
CA LYS A 320 -7.86 -26.02 19.15
C LYS A 320 -9.33 -25.61 19.15
N ILE A 321 -9.62 -24.30 19.29
CA ILE A 321 -11.00 -23.77 19.24
C ILE A 321 -11.68 -24.16 17.92
N SER A 322 -10.95 -24.11 16.80
CA SER A 322 -11.46 -24.51 15.49
C SER A 322 -11.86 -26.00 15.42
N LYS A 323 -11.13 -26.89 16.08
CA LYS A 323 -11.50 -28.31 16.16
C LYS A 323 -12.77 -28.57 16.98
N GLU A 324 -12.96 -27.77 18.04
CA GLU A 324 -14.12 -27.85 18.92
C GLU A 324 -15.39 -27.21 18.31
N ASN A 325 -15.20 -26.29 17.34
CA ASN A 325 -16.28 -25.50 16.71
C ASN A 325 -16.14 -25.53 15.17
N SER A 326 -16.03 -26.71 14.60
CA SER A 326 -15.70 -26.89 13.17
C SER A 326 -16.78 -26.41 12.19
N ASP A 327 -18.01 -26.23 12.63
CA ASP A 327 -19.14 -25.66 11.90
C ASP A 327 -19.06 -24.11 11.81
N LEU A 328 -18.38 -23.46 12.75
CA LEU A 328 -18.22 -22.00 12.82
C LEU A 328 -16.85 -21.52 12.38
N ILE A 329 -15.80 -22.35 12.58
CA ILE A 329 -14.40 -21.93 12.42
C ILE A 329 -13.62 -22.96 11.60
N ASN A 330 -12.99 -22.50 10.54
CA ASN A 330 -12.05 -23.24 9.72
C ASN A 330 -10.64 -22.61 9.83
N ALA A 331 -9.98 -22.85 10.97
CA ALA A 331 -8.65 -22.31 11.25
C ALA A 331 -7.62 -23.42 11.49
N SER A 332 -6.46 -23.33 10.83
CA SER A 332 -5.42 -24.35 10.93
C SER A 332 -4.01 -23.80 10.75
N ILE A 333 -3.03 -24.48 11.33
CA ILE A 333 -1.61 -24.22 11.19
C ILE A 333 -1.09 -24.83 9.87
N THR A 334 -0.36 -24.04 9.09
CA THR A 334 0.23 -24.49 7.81
C THR A 334 1.70 -24.87 7.91
N ALA A 335 2.39 -24.40 8.95
CA ALA A 335 3.79 -24.77 9.22
C ALA A 335 4.11 -24.57 10.70
N PHE A 336 4.86 -25.53 11.26
CA PHE A 336 5.35 -25.51 12.63
C PHE A 336 6.85 -25.24 12.66
N PHE A 337 7.24 -24.09 13.20
CA PHE A 337 8.63 -23.64 13.36
C PHE A 337 8.98 -23.46 14.84
N PHE A 338 8.08 -22.87 15.61
CA PHE A 338 8.30 -22.49 17.01
C PHE A 338 7.81 -23.56 18.00
N PHE A 339 6.72 -24.27 17.68
CA PHE A 339 6.06 -25.25 18.55
C PHE A 339 5.92 -26.60 17.84
N ARG A 340 7.04 -27.18 17.41
CA ARG A 340 7.08 -28.41 16.59
C ARG A 340 6.46 -29.62 17.30
N ASP A 341 6.52 -29.65 18.63
CA ASP A 341 5.89 -30.67 19.48
C ASP A 341 4.35 -30.67 19.43
N GLU A 342 3.74 -29.56 19.05
CA GLU A 342 2.29 -29.46 18.91
C GLU A 342 1.79 -29.94 17.54
N GLU A 343 2.66 -30.16 16.54
CA GLU A 343 2.28 -30.61 15.19
C GLU A 343 1.53 -31.95 15.22
N ALA A 344 2.01 -32.93 16.00
CA ALA A 344 1.36 -34.23 16.12
C ALA A 344 -0.07 -34.16 16.70
N LYS A 345 -0.32 -33.17 17.58
CA LYS A 345 -1.63 -32.99 18.24
C LYS A 345 -2.60 -32.17 17.40
N LEU A 346 -2.11 -31.11 16.75
CA LEU A 346 -2.94 -30.16 16.01
C LEU A 346 -3.10 -30.53 14.55
N GLY A 347 -2.14 -31.22 13.98
CA GLY A 347 -2.08 -31.51 12.56
C GLY A 347 -1.64 -30.28 11.76
N LYS A 348 -1.08 -30.54 10.58
CA LYS A 348 -0.67 -29.52 9.61
C LYS A 348 -1.65 -29.49 8.43
N SER A 349 -2.09 -28.32 8.03
CA SER A 349 -2.93 -28.12 6.85
C SER A 349 -2.13 -27.67 5.63
N PRO A 350 -2.59 -27.95 4.41
CA PRO A 350 -2.01 -27.41 3.19
C PRO A 350 -2.05 -25.87 3.20
N HIS A 351 -1.16 -25.27 2.42
CA HIS A 351 -1.22 -23.85 2.11
C HIS A 351 -2.47 -23.56 1.27
N VAL A 352 -3.13 -22.45 1.55
CA VAL A 352 -4.28 -21.95 0.78
C VAL A 352 -3.88 -20.61 0.18
N PRO A 353 -4.10 -20.35 -1.12
CA PRO A 353 -3.86 -19.06 -1.73
C PRO A 353 -4.60 -17.96 -0.98
N PHE A 354 -3.98 -16.79 -0.84
CA PHE A 354 -4.55 -15.76 0.02
C PHE A 354 -5.90 -15.24 -0.48
N PHE A 355 -6.08 -15.14 -1.80
CA PHE A 355 -7.36 -14.66 -2.36
C PHE A 355 -8.52 -15.63 -2.12
N ASP A 356 -8.26 -16.93 -1.91
CA ASP A 356 -9.29 -17.90 -1.55
C ASP A 356 -9.85 -17.66 -0.14
N PHE A 357 -9.15 -16.88 0.70
CA PHE A 357 -9.67 -16.45 2.00
C PHE A 357 -10.95 -15.66 1.84
N PHE A 358 -11.08 -14.89 0.75
CA PHE A 358 -12.24 -14.04 0.49
C PHE A 358 -13.50 -14.80 0.06
N ASN A 359 -13.40 -16.11 -0.14
CA ASN A 359 -14.57 -16.98 -0.30
C ASN A 359 -15.37 -17.16 1.02
N TYR A 360 -14.78 -16.74 2.15
CA TYR A 360 -15.40 -16.84 3.47
C TYR A 360 -15.88 -15.48 3.95
N LYS A 361 -17.06 -15.43 4.63
CA LYS A 361 -17.61 -14.18 5.17
C LYS A 361 -16.74 -13.55 6.25
N TYR A 362 -16.08 -14.37 7.06
CA TYR A 362 -15.38 -13.95 8.28
C TYR A 362 -13.89 -14.31 8.18
N GLN A 363 -13.04 -13.33 8.49
CA GLN A 363 -11.58 -13.45 8.46
C GLN A 363 -11.01 -13.10 9.83
N LEU A 364 -10.00 -13.83 10.30
CA LEU A 364 -9.34 -13.49 11.55
C LEU A 364 -7.95 -12.86 11.31
N CYS A 365 -7.75 -11.68 11.87
CA CYS A 365 -6.44 -11.08 12.05
C CYS A 365 -5.94 -11.37 13.46
N ILE A 366 -4.97 -12.27 13.56
CA ILE A 366 -4.33 -12.71 14.82
C ILE A 366 -2.83 -12.52 14.70
N ASP A 367 -2.22 -11.97 15.75
CA ASP A 367 -0.80 -11.66 15.78
C ASP A 367 0.10 -12.84 15.43
N GLY A 368 1.25 -12.49 14.87
CA GLY A 368 2.39 -13.38 14.71
C GLY A 368 3.35 -13.26 15.89
N THR A 369 4.61 -13.01 15.56
CA THR A 369 5.64 -12.60 16.53
C THR A 369 5.39 -11.16 17.02
N VAL A 370 4.80 -10.35 16.16
CA VAL A 370 4.30 -8.98 16.39
C VAL A 370 2.95 -8.83 15.69
N ALA A 371 2.54 -7.60 15.36
CA ALA A 371 1.33 -7.32 14.57
C ALA A 371 1.27 -8.17 13.29
N ALA A 372 0.07 -8.55 12.88
CA ALA A 372 -0.14 -9.35 11.68
C ALA A 372 -0.23 -8.47 10.43
N TYR A 373 0.86 -8.30 9.70
CA TYR A 373 0.99 -7.42 8.52
C TYR A 373 0.05 -7.73 7.34
N ARG A 374 -0.76 -8.80 7.44
CA ARG A 374 -1.82 -9.11 6.46
C ARG A 374 -3.09 -8.26 6.62
N LEU A 375 -3.23 -7.51 7.71
CA LEU A 375 -4.47 -6.76 8.00
C LEU A 375 -4.90 -5.81 6.87
N PRO A 376 -4.02 -5.02 6.21
CA PRO A 376 -4.40 -4.16 5.10
C PRO A 376 -5.15 -4.91 3.99
N TYR A 377 -4.67 -6.10 3.66
CA TYR A 377 -5.22 -6.94 2.60
C TYR A 377 -6.56 -7.59 3.01
N LEU A 378 -6.70 -7.96 4.28
CA LEU A 378 -7.97 -8.47 4.81
C LEU A 378 -9.04 -7.38 4.80
N LEU A 379 -8.71 -6.14 5.19
CA LEU A 379 -9.62 -5.01 5.16
C LEU A 379 -10.12 -4.72 3.73
N ALA A 380 -9.25 -4.87 2.73
CA ALA A 380 -9.59 -4.65 1.33
C ALA A 380 -10.49 -5.76 0.73
N GLY A 381 -10.46 -6.98 1.26
CA GLY A 381 -11.05 -8.16 0.66
C GLY A 381 -12.56 -8.32 0.76
N GLY A 382 -13.30 -7.37 1.36
CA GLY A 382 -14.78 -7.39 1.41
C GLY A 382 -15.39 -8.52 2.26
N SER A 383 -14.63 -9.06 3.20
CA SER A 383 -15.09 -9.96 4.27
C SER A 383 -15.00 -9.24 5.61
N VAL A 384 -15.79 -9.65 6.61
CA VAL A 384 -15.67 -9.09 7.96
C VAL A 384 -14.36 -9.54 8.59
N VAL A 385 -13.59 -8.59 9.07
CA VAL A 385 -12.36 -8.85 9.80
C VAL A 385 -12.64 -8.89 11.30
N PHE A 386 -12.35 -10.02 11.92
CA PHE A 386 -12.24 -10.18 13.37
C PHE A 386 -10.79 -9.87 13.72
N LYS A 387 -10.57 -8.83 14.52
CA LYS A 387 -9.22 -8.41 14.89
C LYS A 387 -8.97 -8.69 16.35
N GLN A 388 -7.97 -9.53 16.64
CA GLN A 388 -7.50 -9.78 18.00
C GLN A 388 -6.98 -8.49 18.63
N GLU A 389 -7.34 -8.24 19.89
CA GLU A 389 -6.70 -7.22 20.71
C GLU A 389 -5.22 -7.56 20.87
N SER A 390 -4.38 -6.56 20.75
CA SER A 390 -2.93 -6.71 20.73
C SER A 390 -2.27 -5.49 21.32
N LYS A 391 -1.15 -5.68 21.98
CA LYS A 391 -0.26 -4.59 22.37
C LYS A 391 0.52 -4.01 21.18
N TYR A 392 0.59 -4.74 20.06
CA TYR A 392 1.27 -4.30 18.85
C TYR A 392 0.32 -3.54 17.94
N TYR A 393 0.85 -2.50 17.27
CA TYR A 393 0.09 -1.68 16.34
C TYR A 393 0.94 -1.19 15.17
N GLU A 394 0.27 -0.96 14.05
CA GLU A 394 0.84 -0.37 12.83
C GLU A 394 0.45 1.10 12.68
N HIS A 395 1.08 1.81 11.76
CA HIS A 395 0.95 3.26 11.54
C HIS A 395 -0.48 3.77 11.34
N TYR A 396 -1.43 2.94 10.94
CA TYR A 396 -2.83 3.30 10.66
C TYR A 396 -3.83 2.81 11.74
N TYR A 397 -3.39 2.06 12.77
CA TYR A 397 -4.32 1.44 13.74
C TYR A 397 -5.12 2.45 14.54
N LYS A 398 -4.60 3.65 14.79
CA LYS A 398 -5.34 4.71 15.51
C LYS A 398 -6.56 5.24 14.77
N ASP A 399 -6.54 5.14 13.44
CA ASP A 399 -7.63 5.57 12.58
C ASP A 399 -8.60 4.41 12.27
N LEU A 400 -8.30 3.19 12.74
CA LEU A 400 -9.18 2.02 12.69
C LEU A 400 -10.08 1.96 13.94
N HIS A 401 -11.40 1.90 13.72
CA HIS A 401 -12.36 1.88 14.83
C HIS A 401 -13.05 0.53 14.94
N PRO A 402 -13.09 -0.08 16.16
CA PRO A 402 -13.82 -1.31 16.42
C PRO A 402 -15.33 -1.11 16.13
N TRP A 403 -15.99 -2.17 15.69
CA TRP A 403 -17.41 -2.20 15.31
C TRP A 403 -17.80 -1.31 14.10
N LYS A 404 -16.86 -0.54 13.58
CA LYS A 404 -17.00 0.23 12.35
C LYS A 404 -16.22 -0.41 11.20
N HIS A 405 -14.95 -0.79 11.45
CA HIS A 405 -14.05 -1.34 10.43
C HIS A 405 -13.68 -2.80 10.69
N PHE A 406 -13.88 -3.29 11.92
CA PHE A 406 -13.61 -4.68 12.31
C PHE A 406 -14.40 -5.05 13.55
N ILE A 407 -14.54 -6.35 13.81
CA ILE A 407 -15.11 -6.88 15.06
C ILE A 407 -13.94 -7.16 16.02
N PRO A 408 -13.89 -6.52 17.20
CA PRO A 408 -12.82 -6.76 18.16
C PRO A 408 -13.00 -8.11 18.84
N VAL A 409 -11.87 -8.83 19.03
CA VAL A 409 -11.79 -10.11 19.73
C VAL A 409 -10.74 -9.99 20.83
N LYS A 410 -11.03 -10.48 22.03
CA LYS A 410 -10.09 -10.45 23.15
C LYS A 410 -8.76 -11.12 22.78
N GLU A 411 -7.68 -10.65 23.39
CA GLU A 411 -6.33 -11.19 23.17
C GLU A 411 -6.29 -12.71 23.32
N ASP A 412 -6.97 -13.24 24.33
CA ASP A 412 -7.01 -14.67 24.65
C ASP A 412 -8.03 -15.49 23.83
N LEU A 413 -8.73 -14.87 22.88
CA LEU A 413 -9.77 -15.45 22.03
C LEU A 413 -11.00 -16.02 22.79
N SER A 414 -11.20 -15.67 24.06
CA SER A 414 -12.25 -16.25 24.89
C SER A 414 -13.67 -15.90 24.43
N ASP A 415 -13.83 -14.79 23.67
CA ASP A 415 -15.11 -14.32 23.13
C ASP A 415 -15.28 -14.58 21.61
N LEU A 416 -14.33 -15.30 20.99
CA LEU A 416 -14.32 -15.48 19.52
C LEU A 416 -15.61 -16.13 19.01
N VAL A 417 -16.04 -17.23 19.64
CA VAL A 417 -17.24 -17.97 19.22
C VAL A 417 -18.49 -17.08 19.36
N GLU A 418 -18.65 -16.40 20.49
CA GLU A 418 -19.75 -15.44 20.71
C GLU A 418 -19.79 -14.34 19.65
N LYS A 419 -18.64 -13.81 19.27
CA LYS A 419 -18.52 -12.77 18.23
C LYS A 419 -18.89 -13.28 16.84
N ILE A 420 -18.55 -14.53 16.51
CA ILE A 420 -18.94 -15.15 15.24
C ILE A 420 -20.47 -15.36 15.20
N GLU A 421 -21.05 -15.88 16.28
CA GLU A 421 -22.51 -16.04 16.40
C GLU A 421 -23.24 -14.69 16.30
N TRP A 422 -22.68 -13.65 16.92
CA TRP A 422 -23.22 -12.29 16.76
C TRP A 422 -23.21 -11.87 15.29
N ALA A 423 -22.12 -12.07 14.56
CA ALA A 423 -22.03 -11.68 13.15
C ALA A 423 -23.01 -12.46 12.26
N LYS A 424 -23.21 -13.75 12.51
CA LYS A 424 -24.23 -14.58 11.83
C LYS A 424 -25.65 -14.05 12.10
N ASN A 425 -25.96 -13.71 13.34
CA ASN A 425 -27.29 -13.20 13.73
C ASN A 425 -27.52 -11.73 13.34
N ASN A 426 -26.48 -11.01 12.89
CA ASN A 426 -26.52 -9.61 12.50
C ASN A 426 -25.87 -9.39 11.13
N ASP A 427 -26.22 -10.21 10.11
CA ASP A 427 -25.55 -10.27 8.80
C ASP A 427 -25.43 -8.89 8.12
N GLU A 428 -26.49 -8.08 8.12
CA GLU A 428 -26.49 -6.73 7.53
C GLU A 428 -25.49 -5.79 8.23
N LYS A 429 -25.40 -5.86 9.58
CA LYS A 429 -24.41 -5.06 10.33
C LYS A 429 -22.99 -5.55 10.06
N ALA A 430 -22.81 -6.86 10.00
CA ALA A 430 -21.54 -7.48 9.68
C ALA A 430 -21.07 -7.08 8.27
N ARG A 431 -21.98 -7.13 7.28
CA ARG A 431 -21.72 -6.65 5.92
C ARG A 431 -21.31 -5.17 5.91
N LYS A 432 -22.00 -4.32 6.68
CA LYS A 432 -21.65 -2.89 6.76
C LYS A 432 -20.27 -2.65 7.34
N ILE A 433 -19.84 -3.46 8.31
CA ILE A 433 -18.48 -3.41 8.86
C ILE A 433 -17.46 -3.76 7.76
N ALA A 434 -17.71 -4.80 6.95
CA ALA A 434 -16.85 -5.18 5.84
C ALA A 434 -16.76 -4.08 4.76
N GLU A 435 -17.87 -3.44 4.41
CA GLU A 435 -17.91 -2.32 3.47
C GLU A 435 -17.10 -1.13 4.00
N ASN A 436 -17.25 -0.78 5.27
CA ASN A 436 -16.48 0.29 5.91
C ASN A 436 -14.98 -0.02 5.97
N ALA A 437 -14.61 -1.29 6.25
CA ALA A 437 -13.22 -1.74 6.22
C ALA A 437 -12.58 -1.56 4.84
N ARG A 438 -13.32 -1.98 3.79
CA ARG A 438 -12.88 -1.81 2.40
C ARG A 438 -12.72 -0.33 2.04
N GLN A 439 -13.67 0.52 2.43
CA GLN A 439 -13.57 1.96 2.19
C GLN A 439 -12.39 2.58 2.94
N PHE A 440 -12.12 2.12 4.17
CA PHE A 440 -10.92 2.52 4.90
C PHE A 440 -9.62 2.17 4.14
N ALA A 441 -9.55 0.94 3.60
CA ALA A 441 -8.39 0.52 2.81
C ALA A 441 -8.22 1.37 1.54
N ILE A 442 -9.31 1.70 0.85
CA ILE A 442 -9.30 2.58 -0.33
C ILE A 442 -8.80 3.99 0.03
N ASN A 443 -9.22 4.53 1.17
CA ASN A 443 -8.91 5.91 1.54
C ASN A 443 -7.54 6.09 2.21
N ASN A 444 -6.87 5.00 2.66
CA ASN A 444 -5.69 5.12 3.52
C ASN A 444 -4.52 4.19 3.17
N LEU A 445 -4.75 3.10 2.42
CA LEU A 445 -3.78 2.02 2.27
C LEU A 445 -3.42 1.70 0.82
N LEU A 446 -3.86 2.51 -0.15
CA LEU A 446 -3.48 2.35 -1.55
C LEU A 446 -2.03 2.81 -1.79
N PRO A 447 -1.41 2.40 -2.90
CA PRO A 447 0.00 2.66 -3.17
C PRO A 447 0.42 4.13 -3.07
N ASP A 448 -0.41 5.05 -3.54
CA ASP A 448 -0.17 6.49 -3.42
C ASP A 448 -0.17 6.97 -1.97
N HIS A 449 -1.15 6.52 -1.14
CA HIS A 449 -1.19 6.85 0.28
C HIS A 449 0.06 6.37 1.03
N VAL A 450 0.52 5.13 0.73
CA VAL A 450 1.73 4.55 1.34
C VAL A 450 2.96 5.37 0.98
N LEU A 451 3.11 5.75 -0.29
CA LEU A 451 4.25 6.52 -0.77
C LEU A 451 4.18 7.98 -0.30
N CYS A 452 2.99 8.58 -0.29
CA CYS A 452 2.74 9.90 0.29
C CYS A 452 3.03 9.93 1.80
N TYR A 453 2.72 8.87 2.54
CA TYR A 453 3.06 8.77 3.96
C TYR A 453 4.57 8.90 4.18
N HIS A 454 5.38 8.14 3.43
CA HIS A 454 6.84 8.21 3.55
C HIS A 454 7.37 9.60 3.20
N GLY A 455 6.86 10.19 2.11
CA GLY A 455 7.25 11.55 1.71
C GLY A 455 6.90 12.59 2.78
N ALA A 456 5.67 12.57 3.30
CA ALA A 456 5.21 13.49 4.34
C ALA A 456 5.96 13.31 5.66
N PHE A 457 6.27 12.04 6.02
CA PHE A 457 7.07 11.75 7.20
C PHE A 457 8.48 12.35 7.07
N LEU A 458 9.16 12.12 5.95
CA LEU A 458 10.52 12.63 5.73
C LEU A 458 10.57 14.15 5.64
N ASP A 459 9.59 14.79 5.00
CA ASP A 459 9.47 16.25 4.94
C ASP A 459 9.33 16.86 6.33
N LYS A 460 8.39 16.36 7.13
CA LYS A 460 8.17 16.84 8.51
C LYS A 460 9.37 16.55 9.41
N TRP A 461 9.95 15.35 9.30
CA TRP A 461 11.12 14.95 10.06
C TRP A 461 12.33 15.82 9.77
N SER A 462 12.60 16.16 8.51
CA SER A 462 13.74 16.99 8.12
C SER A 462 13.74 18.37 8.82
N LYS A 463 12.55 18.89 9.13
CA LYS A 463 12.35 20.18 9.80
C LYS A 463 12.63 20.12 11.31
N LEU A 464 12.71 18.94 11.89
CA LEU A 464 13.03 18.69 13.30
C LEU A 464 14.54 18.46 13.53
N ILE A 465 15.32 18.23 12.47
CA ILE A 465 16.77 18.01 12.58
C ILE A 465 17.47 19.36 12.80
N SER A 466 18.23 19.47 13.88
CA SER A 466 18.90 20.69 14.29
C SER A 466 20.35 20.81 13.80
N ASN A 467 21.00 19.67 13.48
CA ASN A 467 22.38 19.65 12.99
C ASN A 467 22.44 19.64 11.47
N LYS A 468 23.57 20.11 10.92
CA LYS A 468 23.88 19.94 9.50
C LYS A 468 24.22 18.47 9.22
N VAL A 469 23.65 17.92 8.14
CA VAL A 469 23.93 16.56 7.68
C VAL A 469 25.37 16.43 7.22
N GLU A 470 26.07 15.43 7.72
CA GLU A 470 27.45 15.10 7.35
C GLU A 470 27.54 13.61 7.00
N ILE A 471 28.25 13.30 5.91
CA ILE A 471 28.44 11.91 5.49
C ILE A 471 29.72 11.38 6.14
N GLY A 472 29.59 10.35 6.96
CA GLY A 472 30.74 9.67 7.57
C GLY A 472 31.47 8.76 6.57
N ASP A 473 32.77 8.58 6.75
CA ASP A 473 33.62 7.76 5.89
C ASP A 473 33.15 6.28 5.78
N GLU A 474 32.42 5.81 6.79
CA GLU A 474 31.86 4.45 6.85
C GLU A 474 30.52 4.28 6.15
N MET A 475 29.94 5.35 5.63
CA MET A 475 28.66 5.32 4.93
C MET A 475 28.87 4.96 3.45
N GLU A 476 28.11 4.01 2.96
CA GLU A 476 28.09 3.62 1.56
C GLU A 476 27.01 4.36 0.78
N LEU A 477 27.31 4.78 -0.45
CA LEU A 477 26.32 5.36 -1.36
C LEU A 477 25.35 4.26 -1.81
N VAL A 478 24.04 4.51 -1.59
CA VAL A 478 22.98 3.63 -2.08
C VAL A 478 22.82 3.84 -3.59
N GLN A 479 23.19 2.83 -4.37
CA GLN A 479 23.03 2.88 -5.82
C GLN A 479 21.58 2.64 -6.20
N ILE A 480 20.86 3.71 -6.49
CA ILE A 480 19.42 3.71 -6.80
C ILE A 480 19.11 3.03 -8.15
N ASN A 481 20.09 2.75 -8.99
CA ASN A 481 19.91 2.10 -10.30
C ASN A 481 21.07 1.18 -10.65
N LYS A 482 21.03 -0.09 -10.19
CA LYS A 482 21.89 -1.14 -10.74
C LYS A 482 21.29 -1.92 -11.91
N ASN A 483 20.04 -1.69 -12.28
CA ASN A 483 19.47 -2.27 -13.48
C ASN A 483 19.76 -1.38 -14.68
N SER A 484 21.03 -1.29 -15.06
CA SER A 484 21.42 -1.00 -16.42
C SER A 484 21.07 -2.20 -17.32
N ASP A 485 19.79 -2.50 -17.46
CA ASP A 485 19.35 -3.28 -18.60
C ASP A 485 19.56 -2.35 -19.80
N VAL A 486 20.66 -2.60 -20.53
CA VAL A 486 21.19 -1.81 -21.65
C VAL A 486 20.14 -1.57 -22.76
N ARG A 487 18.97 -2.23 -22.63
CA ARG A 487 17.82 -2.10 -23.54
C ARG A 487 16.96 -0.85 -23.30
N PHE A 488 17.08 -0.19 -22.16
CA PHE A 488 16.29 1.00 -21.84
C PHE A 488 17.17 2.25 -21.87
N LYS A 489 16.90 3.15 -22.82
CA LYS A 489 17.51 4.48 -22.80
C LYS A 489 17.16 5.18 -21.50
N PRO A 490 18.15 5.79 -20.81
CA PRO A 490 17.83 6.61 -19.65
C PRO A 490 16.89 7.74 -20.07
N CYS A 491 15.74 7.82 -19.41
CA CYS A 491 14.83 8.93 -19.64
C CYS A 491 15.32 10.15 -18.85
N SER A 492 15.33 11.29 -19.50
CA SER A 492 15.58 12.58 -18.88
C SER A 492 14.30 13.40 -18.87
N CYS A 493 13.84 13.77 -17.69
CA CYS A 493 12.76 14.73 -17.56
C CYS A 493 13.33 16.14 -17.74
N LYS A 494 12.56 17.04 -18.40
CA LYS A 494 12.91 18.47 -18.41
C LYS A 494 12.88 18.95 -16.95
N MET A 495 14.02 19.43 -16.46
CA MET A 495 14.04 20.14 -15.20
C MET A 495 13.44 21.51 -15.44
N ASP A 496 12.44 21.92 -14.65
CA ASP A 496 12.08 23.33 -14.55
C ASP A 496 13.31 24.05 -13.99
N VAL A 497 13.87 24.91 -14.82
CA VAL A 497 14.97 25.78 -14.40
C VAL A 497 14.33 26.77 -13.41
N ASP A 498 14.59 26.59 -12.12
CA ASP A 498 14.32 27.63 -11.13
C ASP A 498 15.05 28.89 -11.61
N ILE A 499 14.30 29.90 -12.06
CA ILE A 499 14.84 31.22 -12.37
C ILE A 499 15.08 31.92 -11.03
N ASP A 500 16.01 31.41 -10.26
CA ASP A 500 16.71 32.21 -9.26
C ASP A 500 17.88 32.94 -9.96
N SER A 501 17.55 34.04 -10.58
CA SER A 501 18.50 35.03 -11.04
C SER A 501 19.23 35.63 -9.83
N ASN A 502 20.35 35.02 -9.45
CA ASN A 502 21.53 35.69 -8.91
C ASN A 502 22.55 34.64 -8.44
N ASN A 503 23.46 34.27 -9.34
CA ASN A 503 24.89 34.24 -9.06
C ASN A 503 25.67 33.71 -10.25
N ASN A 504 26.45 34.58 -10.84
CA ASN A 504 27.53 34.26 -11.75
C ASN A 504 28.48 33.23 -11.13
N ALA A 505 28.56 32.04 -11.75
CA ALA A 505 29.73 31.19 -11.61
C ALA A 505 29.94 30.41 -12.92
N SER A 506 31.03 30.75 -13.55
CA SER A 506 31.66 30.18 -14.74
C SER A 506 31.44 28.71 -15.00
N SER A 507 30.92 28.43 -16.20
CA SER A 507 30.99 27.14 -16.88
C SER A 507 32.46 26.70 -17.09
N GLN A 508 32.90 25.66 -16.40
CA GLN A 508 34.03 24.85 -16.86
C GLN A 508 33.49 23.60 -17.56
N GLN A 509 33.65 23.59 -18.87
CA GLN A 509 33.59 22.39 -19.70
C GLN A 509 34.68 21.41 -19.23
N LEU A 510 34.30 20.28 -18.69
CA LEU A 510 35.18 19.13 -18.56
C LEU A 510 35.26 18.42 -19.90
N THR A 511 36.43 18.53 -20.52
CA THR A 511 36.83 17.82 -21.72
C THR A 511 36.94 16.31 -21.47
N LYS A 512 36.45 15.56 -22.45
CA LYS A 512 36.71 14.11 -22.59
C LYS A 512 38.22 13.90 -22.77
N ASP A 513 38.87 13.44 -21.74
CA ASP A 513 40.14 12.70 -21.79
C ASP A 513 40.58 12.53 -20.34
N GLU A 514 40.27 11.36 -19.79
CA GLU A 514 40.89 10.68 -18.66
C GLU A 514 39.94 9.61 -18.14
N LEU A 515 40.01 8.49 -18.78
CA LEU A 515 39.78 7.17 -18.20
C LEU A 515 40.71 6.20 -18.90
#